data_9022e1e8a9c4365cfddfb1c3c31de104
#
_entry.id   9022e1e8a9c4365cfddfb1c3c31de104
#
_cell.length_a   1.000
_cell.length_b   1.000
_cell.length_c   1.000
_cell.angle_alpha   90.00
_cell.angle_beta   90.00
_cell.angle_gamma   90.00
#
_symmetry.space_group_name_H-M   'P 1'
#
loop_
_entity.id
_entity.type
_entity.pdbx_description
1 polymer ?
#
loop_
_entity_poly.entity_id
_entity_poly.type
_entity_poly.pdbx_seq_one_letter_code
_entity_poly.pdbx_strand_id
1 'polypeptide(L)' 'MTLATVLWILAVILVVAGVFAIIRKQVIWGVVLIVVGLLVGPGGVSIFT' A
#
# COMPACT_ATOMS: atom_id res chain seq x y z
N MET A 1 -2.47 -5.89 -19.19
CA MET A 1 -2.53 -5.63 -17.74
C MET A 1 -3.97 -5.40 -17.33
N THR A 2 -4.38 -6.01 -16.25
CA THR A 2 -5.72 -5.82 -15.70
C THR A 2 -5.72 -4.70 -14.66
N LEU A 3 -6.90 -4.20 -14.32
CA LEU A 3 -7.05 -3.21 -13.26
C LEU A 3 -6.49 -3.74 -11.93
N ALA A 4 -6.72 -5.02 -11.64
CA ALA A 4 -6.18 -5.64 -10.44
C ALA A 4 -4.65 -5.59 -10.39
N THR A 5 -3.99 -5.82 -11.53
CA THR A 5 -2.53 -5.75 -11.61
C THR A 5 -2.04 -4.33 -11.32
N VAL A 6 -2.72 -3.33 -11.88
CA VAL A 6 -2.36 -1.92 -11.64
C VAL A 6 -2.52 -1.58 -10.16
N LEU A 7 -3.63 -1.99 -9.55
CA LEU A 7 -3.86 -1.77 -8.12
C LEU A 7 -2.78 -2.45 -7.26
N TRP A 8 -2.38 -3.66 -7.63
CA TRP A 8 -1.33 -4.39 -6.93
C TRP A 8 0.02 -3.65 -6.98
N ILE A 9 0.37 -3.15 -8.16
CA ILE A 9 1.62 -2.38 -8.34
C ILE A 9 1.59 -1.12 -7.49
N LEU A 10 0.46 -0.39 -7.52
CA LEU A 10 0.30 0.81 -6.69
C LEU A 10 0.39 0.47 -5.21
N ALA A 11 -0.21 -0.64 -4.78
CA ALA A 11 -0.16 -1.07 -3.40
C ALA A 11 1.27 -1.37 -2.95
N VAL A 12 2.05 -2.06 -3.78
CA VAL A 12 3.45 -2.35 -3.49
C VAL A 12 4.26 -1.06 -3.35
N ILE A 13 4.04 -0.11 -4.25
CA ILE A 13 4.71 1.19 -4.20
C ILE A 13 4.37 1.92 -2.91
N LEU A 14 3.09 1.92 -2.53
CA LEU A 14 2.64 2.58 -1.30
C LEU A 14 3.24 1.93 -0.06
N VAL A 15 3.29 0.61 0.00
CA VAL A 15 3.87 -0.11 1.13
C VAL A 15 5.36 0.19 1.23
N VAL A 16 6.08 0.14 0.13
CA VAL A 16 7.51 0.45 0.11
C VAL A 16 7.74 1.90 0.54
N ALA A 17 6.95 2.83 0.02
CA ALA A 17 7.04 4.22 0.42
C ALA A 17 6.77 4.40 1.91
N GLY A 18 5.80 3.66 2.45
CA GLY A 18 5.49 3.67 3.87
C GLY A 18 6.67 3.19 4.72
N VAL A 19 7.33 2.12 4.30
CA VAL A 19 8.52 1.60 5.00
C VAL A 19 9.62 2.66 5.01
N PHE A 20 9.89 3.29 3.86
CA PHE A 20 10.88 4.35 3.80
C PHE A 20 10.52 5.54 4.69
N ALA A 21 9.24 5.89 4.75
CA ALA A 21 8.78 6.97 5.62
C ALA A 21 9.08 6.66 7.09
N ILE A 22 8.86 5.42 7.51
CA ILE A 22 9.16 4.97 8.87
C ILE A 22 10.65 5.11 9.16
N ILE A 23 11.50 4.69 8.23
CA ILE A 23 12.95 4.80 8.35
C ILE A 23 13.36 6.27 8.49
N ARG A 24 12.64 7.18 7.84
CA ARG A 24 12.89 8.61 7.90
C ARG A 24 12.29 9.28 9.13
N LYS A 25 11.87 8.52 10.12
CA LYS A 25 11.24 9.02 11.34
C LYS A 25 9.84 9.61 11.12
N GLN A 26 9.20 9.30 10.00
CA GLN A 26 7.83 9.67 9.73
C GLN A 26 6.92 8.45 9.97
N VAL A 27 6.92 7.96 11.20
CA VAL A 27 6.26 6.70 11.56
C VAL A 27 4.76 6.78 11.28
N ILE A 28 4.11 7.85 11.70
CA ILE A 28 2.66 8.00 11.51
C ILE A 28 2.32 7.99 10.03
N TRP A 29 3.04 8.76 9.24
CA TRP A 29 2.82 8.83 7.80
C TRP A 29 3.11 7.50 7.10
N GLY A 30 4.19 6.83 7.53
CA GLY A 30 4.54 5.51 7.00
C GLY A 30 3.47 4.47 7.28
N VAL A 31 2.92 4.44 8.49
CA VAL A 31 1.83 3.54 8.85
C VAL A 31 0.60 3.81 8.00
N VAL A 32 0.25 5.09 7.80
CA VAL A 32 -0.89 5.46 6.95
C VAL A 32 -0.69 4.95 5.53
N LEU A 33 0.49 5.12 4.96
CA LEU A 33 0.78 4.65 3.60
C LEU A 33 0.70 3.14 3.49
N ILE A 34 1.22 2.41 4.49
CA ILE A 34 1.15 0.95 4.50
C ILE A 34 -0.30 0.49 4.59
N VAL A 35 -1.08 1.06 5.49
CA VAL A 35 -2.50 0.72 5.65
C VAL A 35 -3.26 1.00 4.36
N VAL A 36 -3.07 2.16 3.77
CA VAL A 36 -3.73 2.50 2.50
C VAL A 36 -3.31 1.53 1.39
N GLY A 37 -2.02 1.20 1.30
CA GLY A 37 -1.53 0.24 0.33
C GLY A 37 -2.17 -1.13 0.49
N LEU A 38 -2.28 -1.62 1.71
CA LEU A 38 -2.91 -2.92 1.98
C LEU A 38 -4.41 -2.92 1.69
N LEU A 39 -5.09 -1.81 1.95
CA LEU A 39 -6.52 -1.70 1.65
C LEU A 39 -6.78 -1.60 0.16
N VAL A 40 -5.98 -0.83 -0.56
CA VAL A 40 -6.16 -0.64 -2.00
C VAL A 40 -5.76 -1.89 -2.78
N GLY A 41 -4.67 -2.53 -2.37
CA GLY A 41 -4.15 -3.70 -3.08
C GLY A 41 -4.76 -5.01 -2.61
N PRO A 42 -3.98 -5.85 -1.90
CA PRO A 42 -4.45 -7.19 -1.53
C PRO A 42 -5.69 -7.17 -0.63
N GLY A 43 -5.78 -6.23 0.31
CA GLY A 43 -6.94 -6.12 1.18
C GLY A 43 -8.21 -5.76 0.43
N GLY A 44 -8.14 -4.76 -0.44
CA GLY A 44 -9.28 -4.33 -1.25
C GLY A 44 -9.75 -5.40 -2.21
N VAL A 45 -8.80 -6.02 -2.94
CA VAL A 45 -9.14 -7.07 -3.90
C VAL A 45 -9.59 -8.35 -3.19
N SER A 46 -8.87 -8.77 -2.14
CA SER A 46 -9.17 -10.02 -1.46
C SER A 46 -10.42 -9.96 -0.60
N ILE A 47 -10.69 -8.81 0.04
CA ILE A 47 -11.85 -8.67 0.92
C ILE A 47 -13.14 -8.52 0.13
N PHE A 48 -13.12 -7.77 -0.97
CA PHE A 48 -14.32 -7.46 -1.73
C PHE A 48 -14.54 -8.37 -2.92
N THR A 49 -13.58 -9.18 -3.24
CA THR A 49 -13.70 -10.17 -4.31
C THR A 49 -13.34 -11.56 -3.83
#